data_d24a42da2a8ca4d37476b686f964abfd
#
_entry.id   d24a42da2a8ca4d37476b686f964abfd
#
_cell.length_a   1.000
_cell.length_b   1.000
_cell.length_c   1.000
_cell.angle_alpha   90.00
_cell.angle_beta   90.00
_cell.angle_gamma   90.00
#
_symmetry.space_group_name_H-M   'P 1'
#
loop_
_entity.id
_entity.type
_entity.pdbx_description
1 polymer ?
#
loop_
_entity_poly.entity_id
_entity_poly.type
_entity_poly.pdbx_seq_one_letter_code
_entity_poly.pdbx_strand_id
1 'polypeptide(L)'
;MSENLSTKKDRGTAVPDTLAAIPRRDAFLQQLQQFLEEHKAEPWCVAAIEIENFKLYGELYGSQKGDALLAALAAHLLSYSKSTGCPVGYWGNDEFFLCMPEDRQRQQDIIAAVQT
;
A
#
# COMPACT_ATOMS: atom_id res chain seq x y z
N MET A 1 -3.40 25.07 14.73
CA MET A 1 -3.29 24.85 15.00
C MET A 1 -3.06 24.53 14.96
N SER A 2 -3.20 24.36 14.85
CA SER A 2 -3.02 23.85 15.02
C SER A 2 -3.03 23.38 14.89
N GLU A 3 -3.17 23.04 14.72
CA GLU A 3 -3.15 22.44 14.95
C GLU A 3 -3.24 22.02 14.83
N ASN A 4 -3.24 21.91 14.74
CA ASN A 4 -3.26 21.31 14.96
C ASN A 4 -3.25 20.88 14.90
N LEU A 5 -3.21 20.58 14.85
CA LEU A 5 -3.16 19.91 15.21
C LEU A 5 -3.47 19.50 15.46
N SER A 6 -3.51 19.50 15.54
CA SER A 6 -3.80 18.87 16.04
C SER A 6 -4.29 18.38 16.05
N THR A 7 -4.31 18.29 16.02
CA THR A 7 -4.77 17.73 16.11
C THR A 7 -5.00 17.16 15.96
N LYS A 8 -4.90 16.67 15.83
CA LYS A 8 -5.03 15.97 15.68
C LYS A 8 -5.05 15.44 16.08
N LYS A 9 -4.76 15.14 16.37
CA LYS A 9 -4.78 14.39 16.71
C LYS A 9 -5.39 13.86 17.35
N ASP A 10 -5.44 13.87 17.74
CA ASP A 10 -6.10 13.35 18.31
C ASP A 10 -6.86 12.64 18.37
N ARG A 11 -6.87 12.80 18.40
CA ARG A 11 -7.62 11.62 18.32
C ARG A 11 -6.85 10.37 18.48
N GLY A 12 -6.14 10.16 19.17
CA GLY A 12 -5.49 8.98 19.53
C GLY A 12 -5.21 7.90 18.48
N THR A 13 -5.68 8.10 17.32
CA THR A 13 -5.52 7.11 16.26
C THR A 13 -4.77 7.72 15.11
N ALA A 14 -3.58 8.18 15.39
CA ALA A 14 -2.71 8.67 14.35
C ALA A 14 -2.42 7.55 13.37
N VAL A 15 -2.47 7.87 12.09
CA VAL A 15 -2.11 6.92 11.04
C VAL A 15 -0.63 6.59 11.19
N PRO A 16 -0.24 5.30 11.20
CA PRO A 16 1.17 4.96 11.28
C PRO A 16 1.97 5.61 10.15
N ASP A 17 3.22 5.98 10.46
CA ASP A 17 4.08 6.67 9.51
C ASP A 17 4.24 5.89 8.21
N THR A 18 4.38 4.57 8.32
CA THR A 18 4.53 3.71 7.15
C THR A 18 3.32 3.82 6.23
N LEU A 19 2.13 3.80 6.80
CA LEU A 19 0.91 3.89 6.02
C LEU A 19 0.76 5.29 5.41
N ALA A 20 1.18 6.33 6.13
CA ALA A 20 1.12 7.68 5.63
C ALA A 20 2.12 7.92 4.50
N ALA A 21 3.20 7.15 4.46
CA ALA A 21 4.25 7.32 3.47
C ALA A 21 3.91 6.72 2.10
N ILE A 22 2.97 5.78 2.05
CA ILE A 22 2.64 5.14 0.78
C ILE A 22 1.80 6.09 -0.09
N PRO A 23 2.09 6.20 -1.40
CA PRO A 23 1.37 7.12 -2.26
C PRO A 23 -0.12 6.86 -2.30
N ARG A 24 -0.90 7.93 -2.32
CA ARG A 24 -2.33 7.83 -2.52
C ARG A 24 -2.65 7.75 -4.01
N ARG A 25 -3.93 7.67 -4.32
CA ARG A 25 -4.41 7.39 -5.67
C ARG A 25 -3.76 8.28 -6.74
N ASP A 26 -3.86 9.60 -6.58
CA ASP A 26 -3.39 10.51 -7.62
C ASP A 26 -1.88 10.40 -7.82
N ALA A 27 -1.15 10.34 -6.73
CA ALA A 27 0.31 10.19 -6.80
C ALA A 27 0.68 8.85 -7.43
N PHE A 28 -0.03 7.78 -7.07
CA PHE A 28 0.22 6.47 -7.65
C PHE A 28 -0.01 6.48 -9.16
N LEU A 29 -1.13 7.05 -9.59
CA LEU A 29 -1.47 7.08 -11.02
C LEU A 29 -0.44 7.88 -11.81
N GLN A 30 0.04 8.98 -11.22
CA GLN A 30 1.06 9.79 -11.85
C GLN A 30 2.39 9.04 -11.98
N GLN A 31 2.79 8.38 -10.90
CA GLN A 31 4.00 7.57 -10.91
C GLN A 31 3.89 6.39 -11.87
N LEU A 32 2.71 5.77 -11.91
CA LEU A 32 2.47 4.63 -12.80
C LEU A 32 2.59 5.06 -14.25
N GLN A 33 2.00 6.20 -14.61
CA GLN A 33 2.07 6.69 -15.98
C GLN A 33 3.52 6.90 -16.38
N GLN A 34 4.30 7.55 -15.54
CA GLN A 34 5.71 7.81 -15.84
C GLN A 34 6.50 6.50 -15.91
N PHE A 35 6.24 5.58 -15.00
CA PHE A 35 6.93 4.29 -14.99
C PHE A 35 6.67 3.51 -16.28
N LEU A 36 5.42 3.46 -16.72
CA LEU A 36 5.07 2.73 -17.93
C LEU A 36 5.69 3.34 -19.17
N GLU A 37 5.80 4.66 -19.20
CA GLU A 37 6.46 5.33 -20.33
C GLU A 37 7.95 5.02 -20.40
N GLU A 38 8.57 4.88 -19.23
CA GLU A 38 10.00 4.59 -19.15
C GLU A 38 10.32 3.12 -19.35
N HIS A 39 9.33 2.24 -19.26
CA HIS A 39 9.55 0.79 -19.32
C HIS A 39 8.65 0.12 -20.35
N LYS A 40 8.54 0.73 -21.52
CA LYS A 40 7.62 0.24 -22.55
C LYS A 40 8.01 -1.10 -23.15
N ALA A 41 9.26 -1.51 -22.98
CA ALA A 41 9.75 -2.73 -23.61
C ALA A 41 9.16 -4.00 -23.02
N GLU A 42 8.61 -3.93 -21.79
CA GLU A 42 8.07 -5.10 -21.13
C GLU A 42 6.61 -4.87 -20.77
N PRO A 43 5.81 -5.96 -20.70
CA PRO A 43 4.43 -5.83 -20.27
C PRO A 43 4.34 -5.74 -18.75
N TRP A 44 3.44 -4.87 -18.28
CA TRP A 44 3.22 -4.65 -16.85
C TRP A 44 1.75 -4.81 -16.52
N CYS A 45 1.44 -5.12 -15.28
CA CYS A 45 0.07 -5.15 -14.80
C CYS A 45 -0.01 -4.48 -13.44
N VAL A 46 -1.24 -4.12 -13.06
CA VAL A 46 -1.52 -3.53 -11.75
C VAL A 46 -2.41 -4.50 -11.00
N ALA A 47 -2.00 -4.86 -9.81
CA ALA A 47 -2.76 -5.76 -8.95
C ALA A 47 -3.37 -4.99 -7.80
N ALA A 48 -4.57 -5.39 -7.41
CA ALA A 48 -5.22 -4.88 -6.22
C ALA A 48 -5.04 -5.91 -5.11
N ILE A 49 -4.74 -5.41 -3.92
CA ILE A 49 -4.56 -6.25 -2.73
C ILE A 49 -5.54 -5.78 -1.67
N GLU A 50 -6.30 -6.72 -1.11
CA GLU A 50 -7.18 -6.46 0.01
C GLU A 50 -6.91 -7.50 1.09
N ILE A 51 -7.10 -7.10 2.35
CA ILE A 51 -6.92 -8.03 3.46
C ILE A 51 -8.25 -8.73 3.71
N GLU A 52 -8.25 -10.04 3.57
CA GLU A 52 -9.46 -10.84 3.73
C GLU A 52 -10.03 -10.65 5.14
N ASN A 53 -11.34 -10.36 5.20
CA ASN A 53 -12.06 -10.17 6.47
C ASN A 53 -11.48 -9.06 7.34
N PHE A 54 -10.92 -8.01 6.72
CA PHE A 54 -10.29 -6.93 7.46
C PHE A 54 -11.25 -6.25 8.43
N LYS A 55 -12.49 -6.01 8.01
CA LYS A 55 -13.48 -5.37 8.88
C LYS A 55 -13.74 -6.21 10.11
N LEU A 56 -13.90 -7.51 9.91
CA LEU A 56 -14.13 -8.43 11.03
C LEU A 56 -12.92 -8.45 11.97
N TYR A 57 -11.72 -8.44 11.40
CA TYR A 57 -10.50 -8.40 12.20
C TYR A 57 -10.49 -7.17 13.11
N GLY A 58 -10.84 -6.01 12.57
CA GLY A 58 -10.90 -4.78 13.35
C GLY A 58 -11.95 -4.83 14.44
N GLU A 59 -13.09 -5.45 14.16
CA GLU A 59 -14.14 -5.60 15.16
C GLU A 59 -13.74 -6.54 16.29
N LEU A 60 -13.00 -7.59 15.98
CA LEU A 60 -12.59 -8.56 16.98
C LEU A 60 -11.39 -8.08 17.79
N TYR A 61 -10.45 -7.41 17.19
CA TYR A 61 -9.17 -7.10 17.83
C TYR A 61 -8.91 -5.61 18.03
N GLY A 62 -9.79 -4.75 17.53
CA GLY A 62 -9.68 -3.31 17.71
C GLY A 62 -8.99 -2.62 16.55
N SER A 63 -9.25 -1.31 16.44
CA SER A 63 -8.75 -0.52 15.32
C SER A 63 -7.23 -0.38 15.33
N GLN A 64 -6.61 -0.37 16.52
CA GLN A 64 -5.15 -0.27 16.59
C GLN A 64 -4.47 -1.47 15.95
N LYS A 65 -5.02 -2.67 16.18
CA LYS A 65 -4.47 -3.87 15.56
C LYS A 65 -4.73 -3.89 14.06
N GLY A 66 -5.88 -3.38 13.64
CA GLY A 66 -6.17 -3.22 12.23
C GLY A 66 -5.19 -2.27 11.57
N ASP A 67 -4.92 -1.13 12.22
CA ASP A 67 -3.96 -0.16 11.70
C ASP A 67 -2.55 -0.74 11.61
N ALA A 68 -2.18 -1.56 12.61
CA ALA A 68 -0.87 -2.21 12.59
C ALA A 68 -0.75 -3.18 11.43
N LEU A 69 -1.83 -3.89 11.12
CA LEU A 69 -1.85 -4.81 9.99
C LEU A 69 -1.71 -4.06 8.67
N LEU A 70 -2.43 -2.93 8.53
CA LEU A 70 -2.29 -2.09 7.35
C LEU A 70 -0.88 -1.54 7.21
N ALA A 71 -0.29 -1.11 8.32
CA ALA A 71 1.07 -0.58 8.30
C ALA A 71 2.08 -1.65 7.89
N ALA A 72 1.88 -2.88 8.35
CA ALA A 72 2.76 -3.97 7.97
C ALA A 72 2.70 -4.24 6.47
N LEU A 73 1.49 -4.25 5.91
CA LEU A 73 1.33 -4.44 4.48
C LEU A 73 1.95 -3.28 3.70
N ALA A 74 1.72 -2.05 4.17
CA ALA A 74 2.32 -0.87 3.54
C ALA A 74 3.84 -0.96 3.55
N ALA A 75 4.43 -1.44 4.64
CA ALA A 75 5.88 -1.59 4.72
C ALA A 75 6.40 -2.57 3.68
N HIS A 76 5.71 -3.70 3.50
CA HIS A 76 6.09 -4.65 2.47
C HIS A 76 6.03 -4.05 1.08
N LEU A 77 4.96 -3.29 0.79
CA LEU A 77 4.80 -2.69 -0.52
C LEU A 77 5.83 -1.58 -0.77
N LEU A 78 6.12 -0.78 0.25
CA LEU A 78 7.15 0.25 0.11
C LEU A 78 8.53 -0.36 -0.11
N SER A 79 8.83 -1.45 0.57
CA SER A 79 10.09 -2.17 0.38
C SER A 79 10.18 -2.72 -1.05
N TYR A 80 9.10 -3.30 -1.53
CA TYR A 80 9.01 -3.80 -2.89
C TYR A 80 9.24 -2.66 -3.90
N SER A 81 8.57 -1.53 -3.69
CA SER A 81 8.71 -0.39 -4.58
C SER A 81 10.13 0.14 -4.58
N LYS A 82 10.75 0.20 -3.41
CA LYS A 82 12.12 0.70 -3.29
C LYS A 82 13.11 -0.21 -4.01
N SER A 83 12.92 -1.52 -3.93
CA SER A 83 13.87 -2.45 -4.53
C SER A 83 13.67 -2.63 -6.03
N THR A 84 12.46 -2.43 -6.54
CA THR A 84 12.16 -2.68 -7.95
C THR A 84 11.90 -1.42 -8.75
N GLY A 85 11.57 -0.32 -8.10
CA GLY A 85 11.13 0.89 -8.77
C GLY A 85 9.68 0.87 -9.19
N CYS A 86 8.96 -0.24 -8.98
CA CYS A 86 7.56 -0.34 -9.38
C CYS A 86 6.67 0.47 -8.45
N PRO A 87 5.73 1.25 -8.98
CA PRO A 87 4.84 2.06 -8.14
C PRO A 87 3.91 1.21 -7.28
N VAL A 88 3.59 1.72 -6.10
CA VAL A 88 2.60 1.14 -5.20
C VAL A 88 1.69 2.26 -4.72
N GLY A 89 0.49 1.89 -4.27
CA GLY A 89 -0.46 2.89 -3.81
C GLY A 89 -1.43 2.34 -2.79
N TYR A 90 -2.11 3.25 -2.11
CA TYR A 90 -3.08 2.92 -1.07
C TYR A 90 -4.32 3.81 -1.26
N TRP A 91 -5.48 3.19 -1.37
CA TRP A 91 -6.75 3.90 -1.62
C TRP A 91 -7.54 4.19 -0.35
N GLY A 92 -7.13 3.63 0.78
CA GLY A 92 -7.89 3.73 2.02
C GLY A 92 -8.45 2.38 2.41
N ASN A 93 -8.99 2.28 3.63
CA ASN A 93 -9.45 1.02 4.21
C ASN A 93 -8.35 -0.03 4.11
N ASP A 94 -8.59 -1.13 3.40
CA ASP A 94 -7.59 -2.17 3.20
C ASP A 94 -7.22 -2.35 1.73
N GLU A 95 -7.41 -1.31 0.92
CA GLU A 95 -7.20 -1.39 -0.51
C GLU A 95 -5.83 -0.85 -0.90
N PHE A 96 -5.00 -1.73 -1.44
CA PHE A 96 -3.66 -1.40 -1.91
C PHE A 96 -3.51 -1.80 -3.36
N PHE A 97 -2.60 -1.13 -4.05
CA PHE A 97 -2.34 -1.39 -5.46
C PHE A 97 -0.84 -1.44 -5.70
N LEU A 98 -0.42 -2.27 -6.64
CA LEU A 98 0.99 -2.31 -7.01
C LEU A 98 1.13 -2.65 -8.48
N CYS A 99 2.16 -2.07 -9.09
CA CYS A 99 2.57 -2.41 -10.43
C CYS A 99 3.54 -3.57 -10.36
N MET A 100 3.38 -4.56 -11.23
CA MET A 100 4.30 -5.69 -11.28
C MET A 100 4.42 -6.20 -12.71
N PRO A 101 5.51 -6.94 -13.00
CA PRO A 101 5.68 -7.48 -14.36
C PRO A 101 4.57 -8.48 -14.66
N GLU A 102 4.20 -8.52 -15.93
CA GLU A 102 3.22 -9.50 -16.39
C GLU A 102 3.96 -10.81 -16.66
N ASP A 103 4.39 -11.46 -15.57
CA ASP A 103 5.14 -12.70 -15.58
C ASP A 103 4.60 -13.52 -14.42
N ARG A 104 3.97 -14.64 -14.74
CA ARG A 104 3.25 -15.41 -13.74
C ARG A 104 4.14 -15.83 -12.57
N GLN A 105 5.36 -16.29 -12.85
CA GLN A 105 6.25 -16.76 -11.79
C GLN A 105 6.68 -15.61 -10.87
N ARG A 106 7.06 -14.49 -11.47
CA ARG A 106 7.47 -13.33 -10.68
C ARG A 106 6.30 -12.77 -9.88
N GLN A 107 5.10 -12.79 -10.44
CA GLN A 107 3.90 -12.36 -9.73
C GLN A 107 3.65 -13.23 -8.51
N GLN A 108 3.80 -14.53 -8.65
CA GLN A 108 3.60 -15.45 -7.53
C GLN A 108 4.64 -15.22 -6.43
N ASP A 109 5.89 -14.95 -6.82
CA ASP A 109 6.93 -14.67 -5.85
C ASP A 109 6.65 -13.38 -5.08
N ILE A 110 6.20 -12.35 -5.77
CA ILE A 110 5.86 -11.06 -5.16
C ILE A 110 4.69 -11.22 -4.19
N ILE A 111 3.66 -11.91 -4.62
CA ILE A 111 2.46 -12.11 -3.79
C ILE A 111 2.81 -12.91 -2.54
N ALA A 112 3.62 -13.96 -2.70
CA ALA A 112 4.04 -14.77 -1.55
C ALA A 112 4.81 -13.94 -0.53
N ALA A 113 5.70 -13.06 -1.01
CA ALA A 113 6.47 -12.20 -0.12
C ALA A 113 5.57 -11.24 0.66
N VAL A 114 4.52 -10.73 0.01
CA VAL A 114 3.59 -9.79 0.65
C VAL A 114 2.71 -10.50 1.67
N GLN A 115 2.39 -11.78 1.42
CA GLN A 115 1.50 -12.54 2.29
C GLN A 115 2.17 -13.02 3.58
N THR A 116 3.47 -13.00 3.65
CA THR A 116 4.16 -13.39 4.87
C THR A 116 4.27 -12.22 5.82
#